data_17db2fecd74c0391a351782e16cf43cd
#
_entry.id   17db2fecd74c0391a351782e16cf43cd
#
_cell.length_a   1.000
_cell.length_b   1.000
_cell.length_c   1.000
_cell.angle_alpha   90.00
_cell.angle_beta   90.00
_cell.angle_gamma   90.00
#
_symmetry.space_group_name_H-M   'P 1'
#
loop_
_entity.id
_entity.type
_entity.pdbx_description
1 polymer ?
#
loop_
_entity_poly.entity_id
_entity_poly.type
_entity_poly.pdbx_seq_one_letter_code
_entity_poly.pdbx_strand_id
1 'polypeptide(L)'
;MLRSIRTLLALGAGLATAGTLVVAAPASAQDEDFTLYAKEVPGEQDDQGEQQAPEVGDSFSFADDLFREKGGKQVGRDGVVCTVVRAGNPMDILCVGTFDLAGGQLTAQVLQTVPLDESAALAEFDAAVTGGTDDYSGASGQIHFSDDGDYQRLDFQLGS
;
A
#
# COMPACT_ATOMS: atom_id res chain seq x y z
N MET A 1 27.07 -55.43 69.33
CA MET A 1 27.66 -54.12 69.44
C MET A 1 26.88 -53.14 68.58
N LEU A 2 26.21 -52.24 69.22
CA LEU A 2 25.34 -51.17 68.60
C LEU A 2 26.17 -50.17 67.84
N ARG A 3 25.71 -49.72 66.70
CA ARG A 3 25.90 -48.31 66.26
C ARG A 3 24.81 -47.85 65.38
N SER A 4 24.13 -46.83 65.92
CA SER A 4 23.11 -45.99 65.32
C SER A 4 23.49 -45.42 63.97
N ILE A 5 22.56 -45.45 63.06
CA ILE A 5 22.58 -44.62 61.85
C ILE A 5 21.48 -43.57 61.96
N ARG A 6 21.88 -42.30 61.99
CA ARG A 6 21.03 -41.12 62.00
C ARG A 6 20.50 -40.85 60.60
N THR A 7 19.21 -40.82 60.52
CA THR A 7 18.46 -40.41 59.31
C THR A 7 18.56 -38.88 59.16
N LEU A 8 19.08 -38.40 58.06
CA LEU A 8 19.03 -37.01 57.61
C LEU A 8 17.90 -36.88 56.56
N LEU A 9 16.83 -36.23 56.95
CA LEU A 9 15.79 -35.76 56.05
C LEU A 9 16.29 -34.53 55.32
N ALA A 10 16.48 -34.61 53.99
CA ALA A 10 16.73 -33.47 53.12
C ALA A 10 15.37 -33.01 52.54
N LEU A 11 14.90 -31.85 53.00
CA LEU A 11 13.77 -31.13 52.35
C LEU A 11 14.27 -30.53 51.03
N GLY A 12 13.85 -31.10 49.93
CA GLY A 12 14.03 -30.49 48.61
C GLY A 12 12.93 -29.44 48.35
N ALA A 13 13.29 -28.18 48.39
CA ALA A 13 12.43 -27.10 47.95
C ALA A 13 12.39 -27.08 46.41
N GLY A 14 11.29 -27.53 45.83
CA GLY A 14 11.06 -27.43 44.38
C GLY A 14 10.76 -25.99 44.01
N LEU A 15 11.64 -25.35 43.28
CA LEU A 15 11.35 -24.09 42.57
C LEU A 15 10.44 -24.40 41.39
N ALA A 16 9.16 -24.03 41.49
CA ALA A 16 8.28 -23.97 40.34
C ALA A 16 8.58 -22.70 39.53
N THR A 17 9.31 -22.83 38.44
CA THR A 17 9.47 -21.78 37.46
C THR A 17 8.17 -21.64 36.66
N ALA A 18 7.36 -20.66 37.00
CA ALA A 18 6.23 -20.26 36.17
C ALA A 18 6.78 -19.64 34.86
N GLY A 19 6.80 -20.43 33.79
CA GLY A 19 7.11 -19.94 32.46
C GLY A 19 5.96 -19.02 32.01
N THR A 20 6.20 -17.72 31.98
CA THR A 20 5.29 -16.77 31.32
C THR A 20 5.41 -16.99 29.82
N LEU A 21 4.39 -17.59 29.21
CA LEU A 21 4.18 -17.58 27.76
C LEU A 21 3.93 -16.12 27.36
N VAL A 22 4.92 -15.44 26.84
CA VAL A 22 4.74 -14.17 26.13
C VAL A 22 4.08 -14.54 24.81
N VAL A 23 2.77 -14.42 24.75
CA VAL A 23 2.02 -14.43 23.49
C VAL A 23 2.39 -13.09 22.83
N ALA A 24 3.28 -13.13 21.83
CA ALA A 24 3.48 -11.98 20.95
C ALA A 24 2.13 -11.73 20.26
N ALA A 25 1.49 -10.59 20.59
CA ALA A 25 0.36 -10.12 19.84
C ALA A 25 0.83 -9.92 18.38
N PRO A 26 0.01 -10.32 17.37
CA PRO A 26 0.33 -9.97 15.99
C PRO A 26 0.50 -8.45 15.95
N ALA A 27 1.56 -7.98 15.27
CA ALA A 27 1.72 -6.56 15.00
C ALA A 27 0.47 -6.14 14.20
N SER A 28 -0.44 -5.44 14.85
CA SER A 28 -1.58 -4.84 14.18
C SER A 28 -1.01 -3.84 13.19
N ALA A 29 -1.41 -3.90 11.92
CA ALA A 29 -1.22 -2.80 11.00
C ALA A 29 -1.76 -1.57 11.73
N GLN A 30 -0.90 -0.60 12.01
CA GLN A 30 -1.30 0.59 12.74
C GLN A 30 -2.16 1.43 11.80
N ASP A 31 -3.25 2.00 12.32
CA ASP A 31 -3.98 3.07 11.63
C ASP A 31 -2.95 4.18 11.36
N GLU A 32 -2.46 4.26 10.14
CA GLU A 32 -1.40 5.20 9.76
C GLU A 32 -1.88 6.07 8.61
N ASP A 33 -2.10 7.34 8.94
CA ASP A 33 -2.39 8.36 7.94
C ASP A 33 -1.08 9.05 7.53
N PHE A 34 -0.80 9.08 6.23
CA PHE A 34 0.34 9.83 5.69
C PHE A 34 0.06 10.35 4.29
N THR A 35 0.80 11.39 3.90
CA THR A 35 0.72 11.99 2.57
C THR A 35 1.99 11.73 1.78
N LEU A 36 1.83 11.42 0.49
CA LEU A 36 2.89 11.42 -0.50
C LEU A 36 2.51 12.31 -1.68
N TYR A 37 3.51 12.72 -2.43
CA TYR A 37 3.39 13.45 -3.69
C TYR A 37 3.97 12.59 -4.79
N ALA A 38 3.16 12.21 -5.76
CA ALA A 38 3.57 11.44 -6.92
C ALA A 38 3.96 12.40 -8.06
N LYS A 39 5.03 12.09 -8.74
CA LYS A 39 5.46 12.80 -9.95
C LYS A 39 5.74 11.79 -11.03
N GLU A 40 5.02 11.93 -12.12
CA GLU A 40 5.14 11.03 -13.26
C GLU A 40 6.58 11.00 -13.81
N VAL A 41 7.08 9.78 -13.98
CA VAL A 41 8.36 9.54 -14.66
C VAL A 41 8.06 9.53 -16.16
N PRO A 42 8.70 10.42 -16.97
CA PRO A 42 8.50 10.43 -18.40
C PRO A 42 8.84 9.05 -19.00
N GLY A 43 7.81 8.32 -19.44
CA GLY A 43 7.99 7.10 -20.22
C GLY A 43 8.47 7.45 -21.63
N GLU A 44 9.16 6.52 -22.29
CA GLU A 44 9.26 6.53 -23.73
C GLU A 44 7.86 6.20 -24.26
N GLN A 45 7.04 7.24 -24.44
CA GLN A 45 5.78 7.06 -25.15
C GLN A 45 6.18 6.79 -26.60
N ASP A 46 6.00 5.56 -27.05
CA ASP A 46 5.99 5.28 -28.47
C ASP A 46 4.96 6.24 -29.09
N ASP A 47 5.41 7.07 -30.04
CA ASP A 47 4.55 7.88 -30.89
C ASP A 47 3.58 6.95 -31.63
N GLN A 48 2.53 6.51 -30.95
CA GLN A 48 1.44 5.74 -31.52
C GLN A 48 0.62 6.71 -32.35
N GLY A 49 0.91 6.68 -33.65
CA GLY A 49 0.22 7.49 -34.65
C GLY A 49 -1.29 7.35 -34.52
N GLU A 50 -1.98 8.45 -34.90
CA GLU A 50 -3.44 8.64 -34.94
C GLU A 50 -4.17 7.97 -33.78
N GLN A 51 -4.47 8.79 -32.76
CA GLN A 51 -5.21 8.34 -31.56
C GLN A 51 -6.54 7.74 -31.98
N GLN A 52 -6.56 6.41 -32.04
CA GLN A 52 -7.76 5.65 -32.22
C GLN A 52 -8.62 5.81 -30.94
N ALA A 53 -9.95 5.89 -31.09
CA ALA A 53 -10.81 5.96 -29.93
C ALA A 53 -10.59 4.73 -29.04
N PRO A 54 -10.49 4.90 -27.70
CA PRO A 54 -10.25 3.79 -26.80
C PRO A 54 -11.32 2.70 -26.92
N GLU A 55 -10.89 1.44 -26.98
CA GLU A 55 -11.76 0.26 -27.03
C GLU A 55 -11.69 -0.53 -25.71
N VAL A 56 -12.73 -1.31 -25.45
CA VAL A 56 -12.75 -2.22 -24.29
C VAL A 56 -11.60 -3.23 -24.38
N GLY A 57 -10.77 -3.28 -23.35
CA GLY A 57 -9.59 -4.12 -23.30
C GLY A 57 -8.27 -3.38 -23.56
N ASP A 58 -8.34 -2.15 -24.09
CA ASP A 58 -7.14 -1.33 -24.21
C ASP A 58 -6.56 -1.06 -22.81
N SER A 59 -5.23 -1.07 -22.73
CA SER A 59 -4.52 -0.88 -21.48
C SER A 59 -3.38 0.09 -21.67
N PHE A 60 -3.13 0.90 -20.63
CA PHE A 60 -1.99 1.78 -20.54
C PHE A 60 -1.38 1.68 -19.15
N SER A 61 -0.12 2.06 -19.03
CA SER A 61 0.61 2.01 -17.78
C SER A 61 1.48 3.24 -17.61
N PHE A 62 1.69 3.64 -16.37
CA PHE A 62 2.58 4.72 -15.99
C PHE A 62 3.24 4.39 -14.65
N ALA A 63 4.26 5.16 -14.30
CA ALA A 63 4.97 5.03 -13.04
C ALA A 63 5.31 6.41 -12.51
N ASP A 64 5.31 6.55 -11.19
CA ASP A 64 5.62 7.78 -10.51
C ASP A 64 6.76 7.59 -9.51
N ASP A 65 7.58 8.62 -9.37
CA ASP A 65 8.45 8.79 -8.22
C ASP A 65 7.66 9.41 -7.07
N LEU A 66 7.84 8.87 -5.86
CA LEU A 66 7.09 9.28 -4.67
C LEU A 66 7.95 10.09 -3.71
N PHE A 67 7.37 11.17 -3.17
CA PHE A 67 8.04 12.13 -2.30
C PHE A 67 7.18 12.43 -1.06
N ARG A 68 7.80 12.70 0.10
CA ARG A 68 7.09 13.24 1.27
C ARG A 68 6.85 14.74 1.16
N GLU A 69 7.68 15.43 0.40
CA GLU A 69 7.61 16.87 0.14
C GLU A 69 7.93 17.11 -1.33
N LYS A 70 7.23 18.05 -1.98
CA LYS A 70 7.47 18.42 -3.37
C LYS A 70 8.93 18.90 -3.57
N GLY A 71 9.62 18.32 -4.54
CA GLY A 71 11.04 18.61 -4.81
C GLY A 71 12.01 18.06 -3.76
N GLY A 72 11.52 17.26 -2.81
CA GLY A 72 12.32 16.60 -1.79
C GLY A 72 13.06 15.35 -2.29
N LYS A 73 13.53 14.54 -1.34
CA LYS A 73 14.13 13.25 -1.66
C LYS A 73 13.04 12.23 -2.01
N GLN A 74 13.26 11.47 -3.07
CA GLN A 74 12.42 10.31 -3.41
C GLN A 74 12.42 9.31 -2.24
N VAL A 75 11.23 8.85 -1.86
CA VAL A 75 11.01 7.91 -0.75
C VAL A 75 10.38 6.59 -1.20
N GLY A 76 9.96 6.52 -2.45
CA GLY A 76 9.36 5.34 -3.05
C GLY A 76 9.09 5.56 -4.52
N ARG A 77 8.36 4.65 -5.10
CA ARG A 77 7.86 4.70 -6.48
C ARG A 77 6.56 3.93 -6.55
N ASP A 78 5.79 4.17 -7.59
CA ASP A 78 4.67 3.29 -7.91
C ASP A 78 4.71 2.83 -9.37
N GLY A 79 3.81 1.92 -9.67
CA GLY A 79 3.50 1.47 -11.01
C GLY A 79 2.01 1.19 -11.09
N VAL A 80 1.37 1.75 -12.11
CA VAL A 80 -0.07 1.67 -12.32
C VAL A 80 -0.36 1.08 -13.69
N VAL A 81 -1.35 0.19 -13.75
CA VAL A 81 -1.92 -0.33 -14.99
C VAL A 81 -3.41 -0.03 -14.99
N CYS A 82 -3.90 0.58 -16.04
CA CYS A 82 -5.31 0.85 -16.27
C CYS A 82 -5.81 0.12 -17.51
N THR A 83 -7.03 -0.41 -17.44
CA THR A 83 -7.69 -1.08 -18.57
C THR A 83 -9.06 -0.46 -18.82
N VAL A 84 -9.38 -0.18 -20.07
CA VAL A 84 -10.70 0.29 -20.48
C VAL A 84 -11.72 -0.85 -20.33
N VAL A 85 -12.68 -0.68 -19.42
CA VAL A 85 -13.74 -1.70 -19.18
C VAL A 85 -15.08 -1.28 -19.78
N ARG A 86 -15.26 0.00 -20.08
CA ARG A 86 -16.39 0.53 -20.86
C ARG A 86 -15.89 1.65 -21.75
N ALA A 87 -16.02 1.47 -23.06
CA ALA A 87 -15.70 2.49 -24.05
C ALA A 87 -16.86 3.48 -24.19
N GLY A 88 -16.56 4.69 -24.65
CA GLY A 88 -17.52 5.79 -24.87
C GLY A 88 -17.01 7.09 -24.27
N ASN A 89 -17.87 8.12 -24.26
CA ASN A 89 -17.57 9.39 -23.60
C ASN A 89 -18.71 9.71 -22.61
N PRO A 90 -18.47 9.64 -21.29
CA PRO A 90 -17.19 9.23 -20.66
C PRO A 90 -16.89 7.74 -20.82
N MET A 91 -15.64 7.35 -20.62
CA MET A 91 -15.21 5.94 -20.55
C MET A 91 -15.02 5.52 -19.09
N ASP A 92 -15.09 4.20 -18.81
CA ASP A 92 -14.68 3.66 -17.52
C ASP A 92 -13.37 2.90 -17.66
N ILE A 93 -12.45 3.17 -16.74
CA ILE A 93 -11.17 2.47 -16.61
C ILE A 93 -11.07 1.81 -15.24
N LEU A 94 -10.55 0.59 -15.23
CA LEU A 94 -10.17 -0.12 -14.01
C LEU A 94 -8.66 0.00 -13.85
N CYS A 95 -8.21 0.67 -12.77
CA CYS A 95 -6.80 0.84 -12.49
C CYS A 95 -6.38 0.02 -11.26
N VAL A 96 -5.20 -0.57 -11.34
CA VAL A 96 -4.52 -1.25 -10.25
C VAL A 96 -3.12 -0.65 -10.12
N GLY A 97 -2.77 -0.21 -8.91
CA GLY A 97 -1.46 0.36 -8.59
C GLY A 97 -0.75 -0.38 -7.48
N THR A 98 0.58 -0.36 -7.52
CA THR A 98 1.44 -0.87 -6.45
C THR A 98 2.44 0.21 -6.07
N PHE A 99 2.48 0.57 -4.79
CA PHE A 99 3.38 1.55 -4.19
C PHE A 99 4.52 0.80 -3.49
N ASP A 100 5.75 0.99 -3.94
CA ASP A 100 6.98 0.39 -3.37
C ASP A 100 7.61 1.41 -2.42
N LEU A 101 7.45 1.18 -1.13
CA LEU A 101 7.85 2.08 -0.04
C LEU A 101 8.91 1.41 0.85
N ALA A 102 9.58 2.18 1.70
CA ALA A 102 10.63 1.66 2.58
C ALA A 102 10.18 0.54 3.53
N GLY A 103 8.87 0.52 3.91
CA GLY A 103 8.30 -0.48 4.81
C GLY A 103 7.68 -1.69 4.11
N GLY A 104 7.74 -1.77 2.78
CA GLY A 104 7.09 -2.82 1.99
C GLY A 104 6.24 -2.24 0.86
N GLN A 105 5.33 -3.03 0.33
CA GLN A 105 4.46 -2.62 -0.76
C GLN A 105 3.02 -2.49 -0.30
N LEU A 106 2.32 -1.48 -0.85
CA LEU A 106 0.87 -1.33 -0.78
C LEU A 106 0.27 -1.53 -2.16
N THR A 107 -0.91 -2.14 -2.25
CA THR A 107 -1.68 -2.26 -3.48
C THR A 107 -3.01 -1.55 -3.35
N ALA A 108 -3.45 -0.90 -4.43
CA ALA A 108 -4.74 -0.22 -4.48
C ALA A 108 -5.44 -0.43 -5.82
N GLN A 109 -6.76 -0.26 -5.82
CA GLN A 109 -7.60 -0.44 -6.99
C GLN A 109 -8.72 0.60 -7.02
N VAL A 110 -9.07 1.06 -8.24
CA VAL A 110 -10.19 1.96 -8.46
C VAL A 110 -10.87 1.68 -9.81
N LEU A 111 -12.19 1.79 -9.85
CA LEU A 111 -12.96 1.95 -11.10
C LEU A 111 -13.28 3.43 -11.27
N GLN A 112 -12.77 4.04 -12.32
CA GLN A 112 -12.86 5.47 -12.55
C GLN A 112 -13.60 5.78 -13.85
N THR A 113 -14.45 6.80 -13.82
CA THR A 113 -15.10 7.33 -15.02
C THR A 113 -14.34 8.55 -15.51
N VAL A 114 -13.81 8.50 -16.72
CA VAL A 114 -12.92 9.50 -17.29
C VAL A 114 -13.59 10.12 -18.53
N PRO A 115 -13.74 11.46 -18.59
CA PRO A 115 -14.16 12.14 -19.81
C PRO A 115 -13.05 12.06 -20.86
N LEU A 116 -13.43 11.94 -22.14
CA LEU A 116 -12.46 12.00 -23.26
C LEU A 116 -12.12 13.43 -23.68
N ASP A 117 -12.66 14.43 -23.00
CA ASP A 117 -12.35 15.82 -23.24
C ASP A 117 -11.05 16.19 -22.50
N GLU A 118 -9.98 16.43 -23.24
CA GLU A 118 -8.65 16.80 -22.71
C GLU A 118 -8.69 18.11 -21.85
N SER A 119 -9.71 18.93 -22.02
CA SER A 119 -9.90 20.14 -21.20
C SER A 119 -10.57 19.86 -19.86
N ALA A 120 -11.16 18.67 -19.66
CA ALA A 120 -11.79 18.30 -18.41
C ALA A 120 -10.71 17.89 -17.40
N ALA A 121 -10.61 18.65 -16.29
CA ALA A 121 -9.79 18.24 -15.17
C ALA A 121 -10.27 16.88 -14.64
N LEU A 122 -9.35 15.98 -14.33
CA LEU A 122 -9.68 14.77 -13.62
C LEU A 122 -10.24 15.15 -12.25
N ALA A 123 -11.40 14.60 -11.90
CA ALA A 123 -11.95 14.78 -10.58
C ALA A 123 -11.07 14.08 -9.54
N GLU A 124 -11.03 14.63 -8.33
CA GLU A 124 -10.47 13.92 -7.18
C GLU A 124 -11.20 12.58 -6.99
N PHE A 125 -10.49 11.56 -6.53
CA PHE A 125 -11.07 10.23 -6.37
C PHE A 125 -10.39 9.46 -5.22
N ASP A 126 -11.07 8.43 -4.74
CA ASP A 126 -10.56 7.50 -3.74
C ASP A 126 -10.31 6.13 -4.37
N ALA A 127 -9.14 5.55 -4.12
CA ALA A 127 -8.83 4.16 -4.44
C ALA A 127 -8.85 3.31 -3.18
N ALA A 128 -9.45 2.12 -3.25
CA ALA A 128 -9.43 1.19 -2.15
C ALA A 128 -8.05 0.54 -2.02
N VAL A 129 -7.48 0.52 -0.80
CA VAL A 129 -6.29 -0.27 -0.49
C VAL A 129 -6.69 -1.74 -0.41
N THR A 130 -6.08 -2.58 -1.24
CA THR A 130 -6.43 -3.99 -1.40
C THR A 130 -5.48 -4.95 -0.66
N GLY A 131 -4.40 -4.42 -0.10
CA GLY A 131 -3.43 -5.18 0.69
C GLY A 131 -2.04 -4.57 0.68
N GLY A 132 -1.11 -5.29 1.27
CA GLY A 132 0.30 -4.92 1.31
C GLY A 132 1.20 -6.05 1.77
N THR A 133 2.51 -5.78 1.81
CA THR A 133 3.54 -6.71 2.26
C THR A 133 4.34 -6.12 3.43
N ASP A 134 5.09 -6.94 4.12
CA ASP A 134 5.99 -6.57 5.22
C ASP A 134 5.29 -5.71 6.29
N ASP A 135 5.69 -4.47 6.51
CA ASP A 135 5.08 -3.57 7.51
C ASP A 135 3.62 -3.23 7.16
N TYR A 136 3.23 -3.36 5.88
CA TYR A 136 1.86 -3.13 5.39
C TYR A 136 1.04 -4.43 5.26
N SER A 137 1.52 -5.55 5.80
CA SER A 137 0.79 -6.82 5.72
C SER A 137 -0.59 -6.70 6.39
N GLY A 138 -1.64 -6.99 5.62
CA GLY A 138 -3.03 -6.85 6.09
C GLY A 138 -3.59 -5.43 6.01
N ALA A 139 -2.86 -4.49 5.42
CA ALA A 139 -3.35 -3.12 5.23
C ALA A 139 -4.67 -3.10 4.44
N SER A 140 -5.55 -2.22 4.84
CA SER A 140 -6.82 -1.89 4.21
C SER A 140 -7.04 -0.38 4.28
N GLY A 141 -8.14 0.13 3.76
CA GLY A 141 -8.44 1.56 3.81
C GLY A 141 -8.56 2.17 2.42
N GLN A 142 -8.13 3.42 2.28
CA GLN A 142 -8.23 4.15 1.02
C GLN A 142 -7.07 5.12 0.81
N ILE A 143 -6.87 5.52 -0.42
CA ILE A 143 -5.96 6.59 -0.82
C ILE A 143 -6.79 7.64 -1.54
N HIS A 144 -6.80 8.87 -1.04
CA HIS A 144 -7.41 10.00 -1.72
C HIS A 144 -6.41 10.65 -2.67
N PHE A 145 -6.79 10.79 -3.93
CA PHE A 145 -5.99 11.38 -4.99
C PHE A 145 -6.53 12.76 -5.35
N SER A 146 -5.65 13.77 -5.34
CA SER A 146 -5.99 15.13 -5.76
C SER A 146 -4.86 15.75 -6.57
N ASP A 147 -5.22 16.66 -7.49
CA ASP A 147 -4.25 17.41 -8.29
C ASP A 147 -3.54 18.45 -7.42
N ASP A 148 -2.23 18.55 -7.54
CA ASP A 148 -1.42 19.54 -6.84
C ASP A 148 -0.30 20.10 -7.76
N GLY A 149 -0.69 20.55 -8.93
CA GLY A 149 0.17 21.16 -9.95
C GLY A 149 1.01 20.14 -10.69
N ASP A 150 2.35 20.20 -10.57
CA ASP A 150 3.25 19.23 -11.21
C ASP A 150 3.31 17.87 -10.48
N TYR A 151 2.48 17.71 -9.45
CA TYR A 151 2.39 16.50 -8.63
C TYR A 151 0.94 16.09 -8.46
N GLN A 152 0.71 14.81 -8.23
CA GLN A 152 -0.52 14.30 -7.65
C GLN A 152 -0.31 14.10 -6.15
N ARG A 153 -1.21 14.62 -5.33
CA ARG A 153 -1.21 14.41 -3.90
C ARG A 153 -1.98 13.15 -3.56
N LEU A 154 -1.37 12.29 -2.74
CA LEU A 154 -1.89 11.01 -2.28
C LEU A 154 -2.00 11.03 -0.76
N ASP A 155 -3.23 11.09 -0.23
CA ASP A 155 -3.48 11.00 1.20
C ASP A 155 -3.89 9.56 1.55
N PHE A 156 -2.99 8.81 2.16
CA PHE A 156 -3.22 7.44 2.61
C PHE A 156 -3.95 7.46 3.95
N GLN A 157 -5.05 6.73 4.03
CA GLN A 157 -5.86 6.48 5.23
C GLN A 157 -5.93 4.97 5.41
N LEU A 158 -5.00 4.42 6.19
CA LEU A 158 -4.87 2.99 6.38
C LEU A 158 -5.60 2.57 7.65
N GLY A 159 -6.40 1.51 7.54
CA GLY A 159 -7.04 0.81 8.63
C GLY A 159 -6.43 -0.57 8.86
N SER A 160 -6.55 -1.07 10.06
CA SER A 160 -6.12 -2.40 10.48
C SER A 160 -7.26 -3.43 10.43
#